data_f200f29e17d248bea5eb0e54643806bb
#
_entry.id   f200f29e17d248bea5eb0e54643806bb
#
_cell.length_a   1.000
_cell.length_b   1.000
_cell.length_c   1.000
_cell.angle_alpha   90.00
_cell.angle_beta   90.00
_cell.angle_gamma   90.00
#
_symmetry.space_group_name_H-M   'P 1'
#
loop_
_entity.id
_entity.type
_entity.pdbx_description
1 polymer ?
#
loop_
_entity_poly.entity_id
_entity_poly.type
_entity_poly.pdbx_seq_one_letter_code
_entity_poly.pdbx_strand_id
1 'polypeptide(L)'
;MSLPTKLFAKRTATPRKETSMSKKVFYDEDARRRVLGGAKILYDAVKTTMGPKGRNVVISKSFGAPTVTHDGVTVAKGVDIADVDDETLGYKVGAELIKQVANKMNDVAGDGTTSVTVLTYHILSEANKLIAAGHNPMLLRKGLESASHDVISKLDGLKEDIAGKK
;
A
#
# COMPACT_ATOMS: atom_id res chain seq x y z
N MET A 1 -9.55 60.70 -31.68
CA MET A 1 -10.11 59.46 -31.08
C MET A 1 -9.09 58.36 -31.27
N SER A 2 -8.32 58.08 -30.24
CA SER A 2 -7.25 57.11 -30.24
C SER A 2 -7.71 55.83 -29.54
N LEU A 3 -7.60 54.69 -30.22
CA LEU A 3 -7.96 53.39 -29.70
C LEU A 3 -6.82 52.83 -28.78
N PRO A 4 -7.13 52.22 -27.65
CA PRO A 4 -6.09 51.68 -26.77
C PRO A 4 -5.53 50.36 -27.29
N THR A 5 -4.19 50.33 -27.34
CA THR A 5 -3.38 49.17 -27.67
C THR A 5 -3.60 48.03 -26.65
N LYS A 6 -4.09 46.88 -27.11
CA LYS A 6 -4.22 45.67 -26.27
C LYS A 6 -2.85 45.13 -25.92
N LEU A 7 -2.54 45.19 -24.63
CA LEU A 7 -1.35 44.60 -24.04
C LEU A 7 -1.53 43.06 -23.99
N PHE A 8 -0.90 42.34 -24.89
CA PHE A 8 -0.79 40.86 -24.81
C PHE A 8 0.20 40.50 -23.70
N ALA A 9 -0.29 40.06 -22.57
CA ALA A 9 0.54 39.46 -21.54
C ALA A 9 1.09 38.11 -22.05
N LYS A 10 2.39 38.05 -22.29
CA LYS A 10 3.10 36.81 -22.54
C LYS A 10 2.95 35.90 -21.30
N ARG A 11 2.16 34.84 -21.41
CA ARG A 11 2.20 33.74 -20.44
C ARG A 11 3.60 33.13 -20.53
N THR A 12 4.44 33.42 -19.54
CA THR A 12 5.68 32.70 -19.33
C THR A 12 5.31 31.26 -18.94
N ALA A 13 5.49 30.35 -19.89
CA ALA A 13 5.39 28.94 -19.60
C ALA A 13 6.48 28.58 -18.57
N THR A 14 6.06 28.19 -17.37
CA THR A 14 6.96 27.62 -16.38
C THR A 14 7.61 26.38 -17.01
N PRO A 15 8.94 26.28 -17.05
CA PRO A 15 9.59 25.11 -17.62
C PRO A 15 9.12 23.88 -16.84
N ARG A 16 8.46 22.92 -17.52
CA ARG A 16 8.29 21.58 -17.01
C ARG A 16 9.69 21.05 -16.70
N LYS A 17 9.98 20.85 -15.43
CA LYS A 17 11.14 20.11 -15.01
C LYS A 17 11.00 18.71 -15.64
N GLU A 18 11.73 18.45 -16.71
CA GLU A 18 11.92 17.09 -17.20
C GLU A 18 12.59 16.31 -16.09
N THR A 19 11.80 15.56 -15.34
CA THR A 19 12.31 14.57 -14.40
C THR A 19 12.97 13.50 -15.23
N SER A 20 14.28 13.61 -15.41
CA SER A 20 15.12 12.52 -15.86
C SER A 20 14.74 11.29 -15.03
N MET A 21 14.18 10.26 -15.69
CA MET A 21 13.85 8.98 -15.07
C MET A 21 15.14 8.17 -14.81
N SER A 22 16.10 8.76 -14.13
CA SER A 22 17.27 8.04 -13.63
C SER A 22 16.79 7.14 -12.49
N LYS A 23 16.93 5.82 -12.67
CA LYS A 23 16.64 4.84 -11.61
C LYS A 23 17.56 5.14 -10.44
N LYS A 24 16.98 5.51 -9.29
CA LYS A 24 17.71 5.71 -8.05
C LYS A 24 17.73 4.38 -7.29
N VAL A 25 18.88 4.01 -6.75
CA VAL A 25 19.04 2.77 -5.98
C VAL A 25 19.24 3.14 -4.53
N PHE A 26 18.49 2.50 -3.65
CA PHE A 26 18.59 2.65 -2.21
C PHE A 26 19.09 1.35 -1.59
N TYR A 27 19.84 1.45 -0.50
CA TYR A 27 20.46 0.31 0.15
C TYR A 27 20.08 0.25 1.64
N ASP A 28 20.18 -0.94 2.20
CA ASP A 28 20.10 -1.22 3.63
C ASP A 28 18.90 -0.61 4.35
N GLU A 29 19.14 0.17 5.38
CA GLU A 29 18.08 0.74 6.22
C GLU A 29 17.23 1.76 5.48
N ASP A 30 17.82 2.58 4.62
CA ASP A 30 17.07 3.58 3.86
C ASP A 30 16.10 2.92 2.89
N ALA A 31 16.52 1.87 2.20
CA ALA A 31 15.65 1.08 1.33
C ALA A 31 14.47 0.46 2.12
N ARG A 32 14.75 -0.17 3.27
CA ARG A 32 13.71 -0.77 4.12
C ARG A 32 12.74 0.26 4.66
N ARG A 33 13.24 1.42 5.11
CA ARG A 33 12.43 2.52 5.62
C ARG A 33 11.45 3.04 4.55
N ARG A 34 11.92 3.20 3.32
CA ARG A 34 11.09 3.67 2.19
C ARG A 34 10.01 2.66 1.81
N VAL A 35 10.37 1.40 1.69
CA VAL A 35 9.40 0.32 1.43
C VAL A 35 8.35 0.24 2.53
N LEU A 36 8.76 0.29 3.80
CA LEU A 36 7.83 0.26 4.92
C LEU A 36 6.95 1.52 4.99
N GLY A 37 7.49 2.69 4.61
CA GLY A 37 6.73 3.94 4.50
C GLY A 37 5.59 3.84 3.50
N GLY A 38 5.85 3.33 2.30
CA GLY A 38 4.82 3.10 1.30
C GLY A 38 3.79 2.04 1.70
N ALA A 39 4.27 0.96 2.30
CA ALA A 39 3.42 -0.06 2.90
C ALA A 39 2.48 0.50 3.97
N LYS A 40 2.99 1.44 4.79
CA LYS A 40 2.21 2.10 5.84
C LYS A 40 1.08 2.96 5.28
N ILE A 41 1.32 3.71 4.23
CA ILE A 41 0.29 4.55 3.60
C ILE A 41 -0.89 3.68 3.13
N LEU A 42 -0.60 2.57 2.45
CA LEU A 42 -1.63 1.65 1.99
C LEU A 42 -2.36 0.99 3.16
N TYR A 43 -1.62 0.53 4.17
CA TYR A 43 -2.19 -0.02 5.40
C TYR A 43 -3.12 0.98 6.10
N ASP A 44 -2.69 2.23 6.27
CA ASP A 44 -3.48 3.27 6.94
C ASP A 44 -4.79 3.57 6.20
N ALA A 45 -4.78 3.53 4.86
CA ALA A 45 -5.99 3.69 4.05
C ALA A 45 -6.95 2.50 4.21
N VAL A 46 -6.43 1.27 4.11
CA VAL A 46 -7.25 0.06 4.09
C VAL A 46 -7.78 -0.33 5.47
N LYS A 47 -6.99 -0.18 6.54
CA LYS A 47 -7.41 -0.55 7.90
C LYS A 47 -8.67 0.18 8.38
N THR A 48 -8.93 1.38 7.85
CA THR A 48 -10.10 2.18 8.25
C THR A 48 -11.42 1.55 7.84
N THR A 49 -11.40 0.63 6.86
CA THR A 49 -12.59 -0.11 6.39
C THR A 49 -12.85 -1.38 7.17
N MET A 50 -11.95 -1.78 8.08
CA MET A 50 -11.99 -3.09 8.75
C MET A 50 -12.94 -3.11 9.94
N GLY A 51 -13.66 -4.23 10.06
CA GLY A 51 -14.46 -4.57 11.24
C GLY A 51 -15.80 -3.83 11.34
N PRO A 52 -16.55 -4.05 12.45
CA PRO A 52 -17.92 -3.54 12.62
C PRO A 52 -18.00 -2.00 12.75
N LYS A 53 -16.89 -1.35 13.05
CA LYS A 53 -16.74 0.12 13.07
C LYS A 53 -16.02 0.64 11.83
N GLY A 54 -15.90 -0.19 10.78
CA GLY A 54 -15.28 0.19 9.51
C GLY A 54 -15.99 1.41 8.89
N ARG A 55 -15.20 2.30 8.30
CA ARG A 55 -15.66 3.54 7.67
C ARG A 55 -15.49 3.47 6.17
N ASN A 56 -16.33 4.21 5.47
CA ASN A 56 -16.14 4.42 4.05
C ASN A 56 -14.93 5.33 3.81
N VAL A 57 -14.22 5.03 2.73
CA VAL A 57 -13.11 5.84 2.20
C VAL A 57 -13.60 6.53 0.93
N VAL A 58 -13.24 7.80 0.78
CA VAL A 58 -13.51 8.59 -0.41
C VAL A 58 -12.26 8.61 -1.27
N ILE A 59 -12.36 8.07 -2.48
CA ILE A 59 -11.26 8.03 -3.44
C ILE A 59 -11.52 9.09 -4.50
N SER A 60 -10.62 10.05 -4.61
CA SER A 60 -10.65 11.05 -5.67
C SER A 60 -10.30 10.41 -7.02
N LYS A 61 -10.98 10.85 -8.07
CA LYS A 61 -10.67 10.45 -9.45
C LYS A 61 -10.23 11.67 -10.26
N SER A 62 -9.34 11.46 -11.21
CA SER A 62 -8.91 12.51 -12.14
C SER A 62 -10.05 13.02 -13.02
N PHE A 63 -11.05 12.16 -13.30
CA PHE A 63 -12.26 12.48 -14.06
C PHE A 63 -13.49 11.83 -13.39
N GLY A 64 -14.58 12.59 -13.30
CA GLY A 64 -15.86 12.14 -12.74
C GLY A 64 -15.98 12.35 -11.23
N ALA A 65 -17.04 11.80 -10.66
CA ALA A 65 -17.34 11.92 -9.23
C ALA A 65 -16.40 11.05 -8.38
N PRO A 66 -16.07 11.48 -7.15
CA PRO A 66 -15.32 10.65 -6.19
C PRO A 66 -16.07 9.32 -5.95
N THR A 67 -15.30 8.26 -5.74
CA THR A 67 -15.85 6.96 -5.36
C THR A 67 -15.85 6.83 -3.84
N VAL A 68 -17.01 6.53 -3.26
CA VAL A 68 -17.14 6.21 -1.83
C VAL A 68 -17.27 4.70 -1.69
N THR A 69 -16.38 4.08 -0.95
CA THR A 69 -16.36 2.62 -0.77
C THR A 69 -15.83 2.23 0.60
N HIS A 70 -16.21 1.06 1.07
CA HIS A 70 -15.63 0.38 2.23
C HIS A 70 -14.90 -0.91 1.84
N ASP A 71 -14.88 -1.24 0.55
CA ASP A 71 -14.18 -2.42 0.05
C ASP A 71 -12.67 -2.20 0.04
N GLY A 72 -11.94 -3.03 0.80
CA GLY A 72 -10.48 -2.93 0.96
C GLY A 72 -9.71 -3.11 -0.35
N VAL A 73 -10.21 -3.94 -1.29
CA VAL A 73 -9.59 -4.11 -2.63
C VAL A 73 -9.66 -2.83 -3.42
N THR A 74 -10.85 -2.24 -3.48
CA THR A 74 -11.10 -0.98 -4.20
C THR A 74 -10.28 0.16 -3.60
N VAL A 75 -10.20 0.23 -2.25
CA VAL A 75 -9.35 1.21 -1.55
C VAL A 75 -7.88 0.99 -1.89
N ALA A 76 -7.39 -0.25 -1.80
CA ALA A 76 -6.00 -0.57 -2.11
C ALA A 76 -5.61 -0.22 -3.57
N LYS A 77 -6.49 -0.49 -4.53
CA LYS A 77 -6.29 -0.13 -5.94
C LYS A 77 -6.35 1.39 -6.17
N GLY A 78 -7.19 2.08 -5.40
CA GLY A 78 -7.36 3.54 -5.52
C GLY A 78 -6.26 4.39 -4.89
N VAL A 79 -5.43 3.80 -4.01
CA VAL A 79 -4.26 4.50 -3.46
C VAL A 79 -3.17 4.55 -4.51
N ASP A 80 -2.89 5.75 -5.02
CA ASP A 80 -1.75 6.01 -5.89
C ASP A 80 -0.75 6.90 -5.14
N ILE A 81 0.51 6.46 -5.11
CA ILE A 81 1.61 7.18 -4.46
C ILE A 81 2.50 7.71 -5.56
N ALA A 82 2.53 9.03 -5.69
CA ALA A 82 3.46 9.70 -6.58
C ALA A 82 4.82 9.83 -5.88
N ASP A 83 5.88 9.38 -6.53
CA ASP A 83 7.26 9.63 -6.11
C ASP A 83 7.64 11.07 -6.52
N VAL A 84 7.14 12.06 -5.78
CA VAL A 84 7.28 13.49 -6.14
C VAL A 84 8.55 14.10 -5.54
N ASP A 85 8.90 13.68 -4.33
CA ASP A 85 10.01 14.24 -3.55
C ASP A 85 11.06 13.16 -3.23
N ASP A 86 12.29 13.60 -2.94
CA ASP A 86 13.37 12.71 -2.53
C ASP A 86 13.02 11.90 -1.27
N GLU A 87 12.16 12.40 -0.38
CA GLU A 87 11.72 11.71 0.83
C GLU A 87 10.74 10.57 0.54
N THR A 88 9.85 10.75 -0.43
CA THR A 88 8.81 9.76 -0.79
C THR A 88 9.25 8.81 -1.90
N LEU A 89 10.41 9.07 -2.52
CA LEU A 89 10.95 8.22 -3.56
C LEU A 89 11.17 6.79 -3.06
N GLY A 90 10.54 5.82 -3.72
CA GLY A 90 10.55 4.41 -3.32
C GLY A 90 9.34 3.98 -2.47
N TYR A 91 8.50 4.89 -2.00
CA TYR A 91 7.26 4.55 -1.28
C TYR A 91 6.29 3.78 -2.18
N LYS A 92 6.23 4.14 -3.45
CA LYS A 92 5.43 3.43 -4.45
C LYS A 92 5.73 1.94 -4.48
N VAL A 93 7.01 1.57 -4.40
CA VAL A 93 7.44 0.16 -4.38
C VAL A 93 6.83 -0.59 -3.18
N GLY A 94 6.87 0.01 -1.99
CA GLY A 94 6.29 -0.59 -0.79
C GLY A 94 4.78 -0.79 -0.88
N ALA A 95 4.07 0.20 -1.40
CA ALA A 95 2.63 0.09 -1.63
C ALA A 95 2.30 -0.99 -2.67
N GLU A 96 3.03 -1.04 -3.78
CA GLU A 96 2.81 -2.03 -4.83
C GLU A 96 3.06 -3.46 -4.35
N LEU A 97 4.06 -3.68 -3.49
CA LEU A 97 4.28 -5.01 -2.89
C LEU A 97 3.07 -5.48 -2.06
N ILE A 98 2.48 -4.61 -1.26
CA ILE A 98 1.27 -4.96 -0.49
C ILE A 98 0.06 -5.12 -1.40
N LYS A 99 -0.11 -4.28 -2.43
CA LYS A 99 -1.16 -4.46 -3.44
C LYS A 99 -1.09 -5.83 -4.10
N GLN A 100 0.11 -6.31 -4.44
CA GLN A 100 0.30 -7.65 -5.01
C GLN A 100 -0.18 -8.75 -4.06
N VAL A 101 0.11 -8.64 -2.75
CA VAL A 101 -0.37 -9.60 -1.75
C VAL A 101 -1.90 -9.58 -1.65
N ALA A 102 -2.51 -8.39 -1.61
CA ALA A 102 -3.96 -8.23 -1.58
C ALA A 102 -4.64 -8.80 -2.83
N ASN A 103 -4.08 -8.54 -4.01
CA ASN A 103 -4.58 -9.09 -5.27
C ASN A 103 -4.49 -10.62 -5.27
N LYS A 104 -3.35 -11.18 -4.87
CA LYS A 104 -3.17 -12.64 -4.79
C LYS A 104 -4.18 -13.28 -3.84
N MET A 105 -4.48 -12.64 -2.71
CA MET A 105 -5.50 -13.12 -1.78
C MET A 105 -6.88 -13.11 -2.41
N ASN A 106 -7.22 -12.04 -3.15
CA ASN A 106 -8.47 -11.95 -3.90
C ASN A 106 -8.59 -13.04 -4.97
N ASP A 107 -7.51 -13.32 -5.69
CA ASP A 107 -7.50 -14.32 -6.77
C ASP A 107 -7.67 -15.75 -6.23
N VAL A 108 -7.14 -16.03 -5.03
CA VAL A 108 -7.17 -17.37 -4.42
C VAL A 108 -8.45 -17.60 -3.60
N ALA A 109 -8.86 -16.63 -2.78
CA ALA A 109 -9.94 -16.79 -1.81
C ALA A 109 -11.17 -15.92 -2.11
N GLY A 110 -11.04 -14.90 -2.95
CA GLY A 110 -12.13 -13.95 -3.24
C GLY A 110 -12.48 -13.01 -2.08
N ASP A 111 -11.82 -13.13 -0.94
CA ASP A 111 -12.06 -12.37 0.28
C ASP A 111 -10.79 -12.22 1.12
N GLY A 112 -10.86 -11.49 2.25
CA GLY A 112 -9.74 -11.34 3.19
C GLY A 112 -8.66 -10.34 2.77
N THR A 113 -8.87 -9.56 1.75
CA THR A 113 -7.89 -8.59 1.21
C THR A 113 -7.51 -7.51 2.21
N THR A 114 -8.46 -7.00 2.99
CA THR A 114 -8.21 -6.06 4.08
C THR A 114 -7.38 -6.71 5.17
N SER A 115 -7.76 -7.92 5.60
CA SER A 115 -7.07 -8.67 6.66
C SER A 115 -5.63 -9.00 6.28
N VAL A 116 -5.38 -9.47 5.05
CA VAL A 116 -4.03 -9.78 4.58
C VAL A 116 -3.16 -8.53 4.46
N THR A 117 -3.72 -7.41 4.03
CA THR A 117 -3.00 -6.11 3.97
C THR A 117 -2.53 -5.69 5.37
N VAL A 118 -3.43 -5.74 6.35
CA VAL A 118 -3.13 -5.40 7.74
C VAL A 118 -2.07 -6.34 8.32
N LEU A 119 -2.25 -7.65 8.13
CA LEU A 119 -1.32 -8.67 8.63
C LEU A 119 0.07 -8.51 8.01
N THR A 120 0.14 -8.33 6.69
CA THR A 120 1.42 -8.17 5.98
C THR A 120 2.18 -6.94 6.48
N TYR A 121 1.50 -5.81 6.66
CA TYR A 121 2.15 -4.61 7.20
C TYR A 121 2.72 -4.86 8.60
N HIS A 122 1.98 -5.49 9.50
CA HIS A 122 2.46 -5.77 10.85
C HIS A 122 3.64 -6.74 10.86
N ILE A 123 3.59 -7.81 10.06
CA ILE A 123 4.72 -8.74 9.92
C ILE A 123 5.97 -8.00 9.41
N LEU A 124 5.84 -7.18 8.38
CA LEU A 124 6.97 -6.40 7.84
C LEU A 124 7.51 -5.40 8.85
N SER A 125 6.63 -4.71 9.59
CA SER A 125 7.01 -3.73 10.60
C SER A 125 7.80 -4.37 11.73
N GLU A 126 7.33 -5.51 12.28
CA GLU A 126 8.03 -6.21 13.35
C GLU A 126 9.33 -6.86 12.86
N ALA A 127 9.32 -7.48 11.67
CA ALA A 127 10.54 -8.01 11.07
C ALA A 127 11.60 -6.93 10.87
N ASN A 128 11.21 -5.72 10.42
CA ASN A 128 12.16 -4.62 10.25
C ASN A 128 12.78 -4.16 11.58
N LYS A 129 12.03 -4.15 12.68
CA LYS A 129 12.55 -3.84 14.02
C LYS A 129 13.61 -4.88 14.46
N LEU A 130 13.33 -6.16 14.22
CA LEU A 130 14.25 -7.24 14.55
C LEU A 130 15.54 -7.16 13.70
N ILE A 131 15.41 -6.85 12.41
CA ILE A 131 16.58 -6.67 11.53
C ILE A 131 17.41 -5.47 11.99
N ALA A 132 16.78 -4.36 12.36
CA ALA A 132 17.45 -3.18 12.90
C ALA A 132 18.15 -3.47 14.24
N ALA A 133 17.60 -4.41 15.02
CA ALA A 133 18.23 -4.91 16.25
C ALA A 133 19.36 -5.94 16.02
N GLY A 134 19.71 -6.22 14.75
CA GLY A 134 20.83 -7.09 14.39
C GLY A 134 20.47 -8.57 14.16
N HIS A 135 19.18 -8.93 14.15
CA HIS A 135 18.77 -10.30 13.83
C HIS A 135 19.00 -10.63 12.35
N ASN A 136 19.39 -11.87 12.08
CA ASN A 136 19.65 -12.33 10.73
C ASN A 136 18.35 -12.47 9.93
N PRO A 137 18.18 -11.75 8.79
CA PRO A 137 16.98 -11.80 7.97
C PRO A 137 16.62 -13.19 7.44
N MET A 138 17.63 -14.02 7.14
CA MET A 138 17.40 -15.37 6.63
C MET A 138 16.85 -16.31 7.71
N LEU A 139 17.25 -16.12 8.96
CA LEU A 139 16.68 -16.87 10.09
C LEU A 139 15.26 -16.41 10.39
N LEU A 140 14.97 -15.10 10.31
CA LEU A 140 13.63 -14.56 10.43
C LEU A 140 12.70 -15.15 9.37
N ARG A 141 13.15 -15.21 8.12
CA ARG A 141 12.38 -15.83 7.04
C ARG A 141 12.02 -17.28 7.35
N LYS A 142 13.00 -18.11 7.76
CA LYS A 142 12.75 -19.51 8.13
C LYS A 142 11.78 -19.63 9.29
N GLY A 143 11.90 -18.75 10.30
CA GLY A 143 10.98 -18.70 11.43
C GLY A 143 9.55 -18.36 11.01
N LEU A 144 9.36 -17.40 10.10
CA LEU A 144 8.05 -17.04 9.55
C LEU A 144 7.44 -18.19 8.73
N GLU A 145 8.25 -18.88 7.92
CA GLU A 145 7.81 -20.05 7.15
C GLU A 145 7.33 -21.17 8.10
N SER A 146 8.12 -21.51 9.13
CA SER A 146 7.72 -22.49 10.14
C SER A 146 6.45 -22.09 10.89
N ALA A 147 6.38 -20.86 11.38
CA ALA A 147 5.21 -20.34 12.08
C ALA A 147 3.95 -20.36 11.22
N SER A 148 4.07 -20.11 9.90
CA SER A 148 2.91 -20.17 9.01
C SER A 148 2.32 -21.59 8.92
N HIS A 149 3.15 -22.61 8.86
CA HIS A 149 2.70 -24.00 8.87
C HIS A 149 2.00 -24.38 10.18
N ASP A 150 2.57 -23.94 11.32
CA ASP A 150 1.97 -24.20 12.63
C ASP A 150 0.61 -23.51 12.78
N VAL A 151 0.48 -22.27 12.31
CA VAL A 151 -0.79 -21.54 12.32
C VAL A 151 -1.83 -22.21 11.43
N ILE A 152 -1.48 -22.61 10.21
CA ILE A 152 -2.39 -23.32 9.30
C ILE A 152 -2.89 -24.63 9.95
N SER A 153 -1.98 -25.42 10.51
CA SER A 153 -2.34 -26.67 11.19
C SER A 153 -3.30 -26.46 12.38
N LYS A 154 -3.12 -25.36 13.14
CA LYS A 154 -4.02 -25.00 14.23
C LYS A 154 -5.39 -24.54 13.73
N LEU A 155 -5.42 -23.76 12.65
CA LEU A 155 -6.68 -23.30 12.05
C LEU A 155 -7.51 -24.47 11.49
N ASP A 156 -6.87 -25.48 10.89
CA ASP A 156 -7.57 -26.68 10.43
C ASP A 156 -8.23 -27.44 11.59
N GLY A 157 -7.61 -27.46 12.77
CA GLY A 157 -8.18 -28.04 13.98
C GLY A 157 -9.29 -27.24 14.67
N LEU A 158 -9.40 -25.93 14.34
CA LEU A 158 -10.44 -25.02 14.87
C LEU A 158 -11.63 -24.88 13.93
N LYS A 159 -11.53 -25.42 12.73
CA LYS A 159 -12.55 -25.35 11.70
C LYS A 159 -13.80 -26.13 12.11
N GLU A 160 -14.96 -25.47 12.13
CA GLU A 160 -16.26 -26.11 12.31
C GLU A 160 -16.99 -26.21 10.96
N ASP A 161 -17.56 -27.38 10.68
CA ASP A 161 -18.35 -27.60 9.49
C ASP A 161 -19.78 -27.06 9.72
N ILE A 162 -20.22 -26.12 8.87
CA ILE A 162 -21.55 -25.51 8.95
C ILE A 162 -22.54 -26.15 7.98
N ALA A 163 -22.16 -27.23 7.31
CA ALA A 163 -23.03 -27.95 6.39
C ALA A 163 -24.29 -28.42 7.09
N GLY A 164 -25.46 -27.86 6.68
CA GLY A 164 -26.78 -28.20 7.25
C GLY A 164 -27.32 -27.24 8.30
N LYS A 165 -26.59 -26.22 8.73
CA LYS A 165 -27.14 -25.10 9.53
C LYS A 165 -27.63 -24.01 8.57
N LYS A 166 -28.93 -24.02 8.28
CA LYS A 166 -29.63 -22.88 7.62
C LYS A 166 -30.07 -21.87 8.65
#